data_41e62c502b07e6a123bdbb37175d8066
#
_entry.id   41e62c502b07e6a123bdbb37175d8066
#
_cell.length_a   1.000
_cell.length_b   1.000
_cell.length_c   1.000
_cell.angle_alpha   90.00
_cell.angle_beta   90.00
_cell.angle_gamma   90.00
#
_symmetry.space_group_name_H-M   'P 1'
#
loop_
_entity.id
_entity.type
_entity.pdbx_description
1 polymer ?
#
loop_
_entity_poly.entity_id
_entity_poly.type
_entity_poly.pdbx_seq_one_letter_code
_entity_poly.pdbx_strand_id
1 'polypeptide(L)'
;MRIAIAGAGNVGRAIARELLDNGHRVLLIDRDPKALKLESVPDAEWLMADACEIASLDKASLNDCQVLVAATGDDKVNLVASLLGKTEYGVPRVVARINHPKNEWLFDHSWGVDVAVSTPRIIAALVEEAVSVGDVVRLFSFRKGQANLVELTLPDSSTCIGKTVEEVTLPDDASLAAIVRDGRVLTPAPTDVFVAGDELLFVASAIAEGQLKDCFIAKS
;
A
#
# COMPACT_ATOMS: atom_id res chain seq x y z
N MET A 1 16.37 -2.48 -12.35
CA MET A 1 16.68 -1.26 -11.56
C MET A 1 17.55 -1.65 -10.38
N ARG A 2 18.35 -0.72 -9.82
CA ARG A 2 19.04 -0.91 -8.55
C ARG A 2 18.18 -0.33 -7.42
N ILE A 3 17.91 -1.13 -6.40
CA ILE A 3 17.02 -0.78 -5.28
C ILE A 3 17.78 -0.99 -3.98
N ALA A 4 17.82 0.02 -3.13
CA ALA A 4 18.36 -0.10 -1.78
C ALA A 4 17.22 -0.31 -0.78
N ILE A 5 17.40 -1.20 0.19
CA ILE A 5 16.44 -1.46 1.27
C ILE A 5 17.14 -1.23 2.60
N ALA A 6 16.73 -0.20 3.32
CA ALA A 6 17.15 0.06 4.69
C ALA A 6 16.31 -0.78 5.64
N GLY A 7 16.96 -1.74 6.32
CA GLY A 7 16.36 -2.74 7.18
C GLY A 7 16.38 -4.14 6.56
N ALA A 8 17.23 -5.01 7.09
CA ALA A 8 17.35 -6.42 6.67
C ALA A 8 16.62 -7.40 7.60
N GLY A 9 15.60 -6.92 8.28
CA GLY A 9 14.67 -7.75 9.06
C GLY A 9 13.82 -8.67 8.18
N ASN A 10 12.85 -9.36 8.77
CA ASN A 10 11.98 -10.30 8.02
C ASN A 10 11.28 -9.63 6.83
N VAL A 11 10.77 -8.41 7.02
CA VAL A 11 10.05 -7.67 5.96
C VAL A 11 11.00 -7.24 4.85
N GLY A 12 12.15 -6.62 5.21
CA GLY A 12 13.13 -6.19 4.20
C GLY A 12 13.66 -7.34 3.35
N ARG A 13 13.96 -8.50 3.96
CA ARG A 13 14.39 -9.69 3.22
C ARG A 13 13.27 -10.29 2.35
N ALA A 14 12.02 -10.25 2.81
CA ALA A 14 10.89 -10.69 1.99
C ALA A 14 10.74 -9.80 0.74
N ILE A 15 10.76 -8.48 0.93
CA ILE A 15 10.73 -7.51 -0.18
C ILE A 15 11.91 -7.74 -1.14
N ALA A 16 13.10 -7.99 -0.59
CA ALA A 16 14.30 -8.22 -1.40
C ALA A 16 14.15 -9.43 -2.32
N ARG A 17 13.63 -10.56 -1.83
CA ARG A 17 13.37 -11.76 -2.66
C ARG A 17 12.42 -11.46 -3.82
N GLU A 18 11.28 -10.88 -3.53
CA GLU A 18 10.28 -10.52 -4.55
C GLU A 18 10.87 -9.59 -5.63
N LEU A 19 11.70 -8.62 -5.22
CA LEU A 19 12.31 -7.70 -6.17
C LEU A 19 13.40 -8.37 -7.00
N LEU A 20 14.17 -9.31 -6.44
CA LEU A 20 15.15 -10.10 -7.15
C LEU A 20 14.47 -11.03 -8.18
N ASP A 21 13.39 -11.71 -7.79
CA ASP A 21 12.60 -12.57 -8.67
C ASP A 21 12.02 -11.77 -9.87
N ASN A 22 11.73 -10.48 -9.64
CA ASN A 22 11.31 -9.55 -10.70
C ASN A 22 12.49 -8.96 -11.52
N GLY A 23 13.71 -9.47 -11.35
CA GLY A 23 14.90 -9.09 -12.14
C GLY A 23 15.52 -7.75 -11.72
N HIS A 24 15.31 -7.30 -10.50
CA HIS A 24 15.95 -6.10 -9.95
C HIS A 24 17.25 -6.45 -9.22
N ARG A 25 18.17 -5.49 -9.11
CA ARG A 25 19.36 -5.60 -8.26
C ARG A 25 19.04 -4.98 -6.91
N VAL A 26 19.27 -5.70 -5.84
CA VAL A 26 18.88 -5.29 -4.48
C VAL A 26 20.10 -5.19 -3.57
N LEU A 27 20.21 -4.07 -2.86
CA LEU A 27 21.15 -3.85 -1.77
C LEU A 27 20.37 -3.81 -0.45
N LEU A 28 20.67 -4.73 0.46
CA LEU A 28 20.15 -4.74 1.84
C LEU A 28 21.13 -4.03 2.78
N ILE A 29 20.63 -3.07 3.55
CA ILE A 29 21.40 -2.28 4.51
C ILE A 29 20.83 -2.52 5.90
N ASP A 30 21.66 -2.93 6.84
CA ASP A 30 21.28 -3.02 8.26
C ASP A 30 22.51 -2.78 9.14
N ARG A 31 22.29 -2.15 10.30
CA ARG A 31 23.34 -1.92 11.29
C ARG A 31 23.55 -3.07 12.27
N ASP A 32 22.55 -3.96 12.40
CA ASP A 32 22.63 -5.11 13.29
C ASP A 32 23.29 -6.30 12.57
N PRO A 33 24.47 -6.76 13.01
CA PRO A 33 25.11 -7.95 12.44
C PRO A 33 24.21 -9.20 12.45
N LYS A 34 23.27 -9.31 13.40
CA LYS A 34 22.33 -10.43 13.49
C LYS A 34 21.26 -10.41 12.42
N ALA A 35 21.00 -9.25 11.82
CA ALA A 35 20.06 -9.09 10.70
C ALA A 35 20.69 -9.52 9.36
N LEU A 36 22.03 -9.53 9.26
CA LEU A 36 22.79 -9.92 8.07
C LEU A 36 22.79 -11.43 7.88
N LYS A 37 21.68 -11.95 7.39
CA LYS A 37 21.49 -13.37 7.08
C LYS A 37 21.68 -13.64 5.59
N LEU A 38 22.94 -13.55 5.12
CA LEU A 38 23.29 -13.61 3.70
C LEU A 38 22.69 -14.82 2.99
N GLU A 39 22.69 -15.98 3.64
CA GLU A 39 22.12 -17.23 3.09
C GLU A 39 20.61 -17.15 2.81
N SER A 40 19.89 -16.23 3.47
CA SER A 40 18.45 -16.08 3.31
C SER A 40 18.06 -15.33 2.02
N VAL A 41 18.95 -14.53 1.45
CA VAL A 41 18.80 -13.80 0.19
C VAL A 41 20.18 -13.74 -0.49
N PRO A 42 20.64 -14.85 -1.08
CA PRO A 42 22.01 -14.98 -1.57
C PRO A 42 22.33 -14.06 -2.75
N ASP A 43 21.34 -13.71 -3.56
CA ASP A 43 21.50 -12.87 -4.74
C ASP A 43 21.46 -11.36 -4.44
N ALA A 44 21.23 -10.97 -3.18
CA ALA A 44 21.28 -9.56 -2.77
C ALA A 44 22.71 -9.12 -2.46
N GLU A 45 23.00 -7.85 -2.74
CA GLU A 45 24.14 -7.15 -2.15
C GLU A 45 23.81 -6.84 -0.68
N TRP A 46 24.83 -6.91 0.21
CA TRP A 46 24.64 -6.67 1.63
C TRP A 46 25.62 -5.62 2.14
N LEU A 47 25.14 -4.68 2.94
CA LEU A 47 25.96 -3.66 3.58
C LEU A 47 25.62 -3.56 5.07
N MET A 48 26.61 -3.78 5.92
CA MET A 48 26.49 -3.47 7.35
C MET A 48 26.74 -1.99 7.57
N ALA A 49 25.67 -1.23 7.78
CA ALA A 49 25.73 0.23 7.89
C ALA A 49 24.49 0.78 8.60
N ASP A 50 24.61 1.95 9.23
CA ASP A 50 23.47 2.69 9.75
C ASP A 50 22.88 3.57 8.63
N ALA A 51 21.61 3.31 8.31
CA ALA A 51 20.88 4.06 7.27
C ALA A 51 20.56 5.51 7.65
N CYS A 52 20.86 5.93 8.88
CA CYS A 52 20.74 7.30 9.35
C CYS A 52 22.05 8.10 9.30
N GLU A 53 23.14 7.49 8.80
CA GLU A 53 24.46 8.11 8.73
C GLU A 53 24.90 8.31 7.29
N ILE A 54 25.24 9.56 6.92
CA ILE A 54 25.72 9.93 5.57
C ILE A 54 26.94 9.10 5.17
N ALA A 55 27.95 9.02 6.04
CA ALA A 55 29.17 8.25 5.76
C ALA A 55 28.93 6.75 5.52
N SER A 56 27.84 6.22 6.06
CA SER A 56 27.40 4.84 5.83
C SER A 56 26.67 4.70 4.49
N LEU A 57 25.83 5.69 4.15
CA LEU A 57 25.07 5.72 2.90
C LEU A 57 25.96 6.02 1.68
N ASP A 58 27.10 6.74 1.86
CA ASP A 58 28.11 6.93 0.81
C ASP A 58 28.64 5.57 0.32
N LYS A 59 28.88 4.63 1.25
CA LYS A 59 29.33 3.26 0.91
C LYS A 59 28.26 2.47 0.16
N ALA A 60 26.99 2.81 0.35
CA ALA A 60 25.85 2.17 -0.32
C ALA A 60 25.69 2.63 -1.77
N SER A 61 26.37 3.72 -2.19
CA SER A 61 26.20 4.37 -3.51
C SER A 61 24.72 4.61 -3.83
N LEU A 62 24.01 5.25 -2.90
CA LEU A 62 22.56 5.48 -3.02
C LEU A 62 22.20 6.35 -4.24
N ASN A 63 23.10 7.22 -4.68
CA ASN A 63 22.94 8.03 -5.89
C ASN A 63 22.77 7.18 -7.17
N ASP A 64 23.22 5.91 -7.15
CA ASP A 64 23.04 4.98 -8.27
C ASP A 64 21.72 4.20 -8.16
N CYS A 65 20.96 4.37 -7.07
CA CYS A 65 19.72 3.66 -6.85
C CYS A 65 18.53 4.43 -7.43
N GLN A 66 17.61 3.73 -8.08
CA GLN A 66 16.36 4.29 -8.57
C GLN A 66 15.26 4.30 -7.51
N VAL A 67 15.39 3.44 -6.50
CA VAL A 67 14.44 3.33 -5.39
C VAL A 67 15.18 3.09 -4.09
N LEU A 68 14.75 3.78 -3.03
CA LEU A 68 15.07 3.47 -1.64
C LEU A 68 13.81 2.98 -0.93
N VAL A 69 13.90 1.85 -0.26
CA VAL A 69 12.84 1.32 0.59
C VAL A 69 13.30 1.40 2.05
N ALA A 70 12.69 2.27 2.84
CA ALA A 70 12.92 2.34 4.28
C ALA A 70 11.95 1.38 5.00
N ALA A 71 12.44 0.19 5.38
CA ALA A 71 11.63 -0.93 5.88
C ALA A 71 12.10 -1.45 7.24
N THR A 72 12.73 -0.60 8.06
CA THR A 72 13.14 -0.98 9.42
C THR A 72 11.95 -1.12 10.37
N GLY A 73 12.17 -1.64 11.56
CA GLY A 73 11.16 -1.70 12.63
C GLY A 73 10.96 -0.39 13.39
N ASP A 74 11.65 0.68 13.03
CA ASP A 74 11.61 1.99 13.70
C ASP A 74 11.20 3.09 12.72
N ASP A 75 10.06 3.75 12.99
CA ASP A 75 9.52 4.82 12.15
C ASP A 75 10.46 6.03 12.04
N LYS A 76 11.22 6.34 13.10
CA LYS A 76 12.18 7.45 13.09
C LYS A 76 13.33 7.16 12.13
N VAL A 77 13.84 5.92 12.17
CA VAL A 77 14.89 5.47 11.25
C VAL A 77 14.37 5.51 9.81
N ASN A 78 13.13 5.06 9.58
CA ASN A 78 12.53 5.09 8.24
C ASN A 78 12.38 6.53 7.72
N LEU A 79 11.97 7.48 8.56
CA LEU A 79 11.88 8.90 8.19
C LEU A 79 13.26 9.50 7.86
N VAL A 80 14.26 9.28 8.73
CA VAL A 80 15.62 9.83 8.51
C VAL A 80 16.25 9.24 7.26
N ALA A 81 16.18 7.93 7.07
CA ALA A 81 16.69 7.26 5.87
C ALA A 81 16.00 7.78 4.60
N SER A 82 14.69 8.01 4.66
CA SER A 82 13.93 8.58 3.54
C SER A 82 14.37 9.99 3.21
N LEU A 83 14.50 10.85 4.20
CA LEU A 83 14.94 12.22 4.05
C LEU A 83 16.34 12.27 3.42
N LEU A 84 17.31 11.54 3.99
CA LEU A 84 18.68 11.48 3.46
C LEU A 84 18.71 10.95 2.03
N GLY A 85 18.02 9.85 1.76
CA GLY A 85 17.94 9.28 0.42
C GLY A 85 17.39 10.26 -0.61
N LYS A 86 16.43 11.08 -0.22
CA LYS A 86 15.78 12.06 -1.10
C LYS A 86 16.63 13.33 -1.29
N THR A 87 17.12 13.91 -0.19
CA THR A 87 17.77 15.24 -0.21
C THR A 87 19.26 15.18 -0.48
N GLU A 88 19.98 14.20 0.09
CA GLU A 88 21.43 14.10 -0.07
C GLU A 88 21.83 13.27 -1.31
N TYR A 89 21.09 12.20 -1.58
CA TYR A 89 21.43 11.26 -2.65
C TYR A 89 20.54 11.38 -3.90
N GLY A 90 19.50 12.20 -3.85
CA GLY A 90 18.62 12.46 -4.99
C GLY A 90 17.89 11.20 -5.50
N VAL A 91 17.67 10.21 -4.64
CA VAL A 91 16.98 8.97 -5.05
C VAL A 91 15.61 9.30 -5.63
N PRO A 92 15.34 8.91 -6.89
CA PRO A 92 14.11 9.32 -7.59
C PRO A 92 12.82 8.91 -6.86
N ARG A 93 12.82 7.74 -6.21
CA ARG A 93 11.66 7.23 -5.50
C ARG A 93 12.02 6.66 -4.14
N VAL A 94 11.33 7.13 -3.12
CA VAL A 94 11.46 6.65 -1.74
C VAL A 94 10.14 6.07 -1.27
N VAL A 95 10.20 4.81 -0.84
CA VAL A 95 9.06 4.07 -0.25
C VAL A 95 9.37 3.86 1.22
N ALA A 96 8.47 4.23 2.11
CA ALA A 96 8.70 4.08 3.54
C ALA A 96 7.59 3.26 4.23
N ARG A 97 8.03 2.29 5.03
CA ARG A 97 7.15 1.51 5.90
C ARG A 97 6.79 2.32 7.14
N ILE A 98 5.51 2.32 7.47
CA ILE A 98 4.97 2.82 8.73
C ILE A 98 4.69 1.64 9.65
N ASN A 99 5.32 1.64 10.82
CA ASN A 99 5.10 0.61 11.85
C ASN A 99 3.93 0.99 12.76
N HIS A 100 3.79 2.29 13.08
CA HIS A 100 2.72 2.79 13.95
C HIS A 100 1.80 3.74 13.19
N PRO A 101 0.52 3.39 12.99
CA PRO A 101 -0.43 4.24 12.24
C PRO A 101 -0.57 5.68 12.76
N LYS A 102 -0.29 5.91 14.05
CA LYS A 102 -0.28 7.26 14.63
C LYS A 102 0.82 8.18 14.08
N ASN A 103 1.86 7.62 13.46
CA ASN A 103 2.96 8.37 12.86
C ASN A 103 2.74 8.66 11.37
N GLU A 104 1.67 8.16 10.78
CA GLU A 104 1.41 8.21 9.33
C GLU A 104 1.47 9.63 8.76
N TRP A 105 1.01 10.60 9.50
CA TRP A 105 1.01 12.01 9.12
C TRP A 105 2.41 12.62 8.91
N LEU A 106 3.46 11.97 9.43
CA LEU A 106 4.85 12.37 9.23
C LEU A 106 5.42 11.86 7.88
N PHE A 107 4.83 10.80 7.31
CA PHE A 107 5.38 10.13 6.13
C PHE A 107 4.88 10.79 4.85
N ASP A 108 5.33 11.99 4.60
CA ASP A 108 4.97 12.81 3.45
C ASP A 108 6.22 13.30 2.68
N HIS A 109 6.01 14.15 1.70
CA HIS A 109 7.08 14.71 0.87
C HIS A 109 8.07 15.58 1.64
N SER A 110 7.68 16.18 2.78
CA SER A 110 8.59 16.99 3.60
C SER A 110 9.68 16.13 4.25
N TRP A 111 9.37 14.85 4.48
CA TRP A 111 10.31 13.83 4.94
C TRP A 111 10.91 12.98 3.81
N GLY A 112 10.78 13.44 2.55
CA GLY A 112 11.34 12.76 1.39
C GLY A 112 10.60 11.46 1.00
N VAL A 113 9.40 11.22 1.54
CA VAL A 113 8.64 10.00 1.27
C VAL A 113 7.72 10.20 0.07
N ASP A 114 7.90 9.39 -0.97
CA ASP A 114 7.01 9.39 -2.14
C ASP A 114 5.84 8.42 -1.98
N VAL A 115 6.06 7.30 -1.26
CA VAL A 115 5.03 6.30 -0.99
C VAL A 115 5.16 5.83 0.46
N ALA A 116 4.11 6.05 1.22
CA ALA A 116 4.00 5.58 2.60
C ALA A 116 3.16 4.29 2.65
N VAL A 117 3.67 3.26 3.35
CA VAL A 117 3.01 1.95 3.45
C VAL A 117 2.80 1.59 4.91
N SER A 118 1.57 1.70 5.39
CA SER A 118 1.21 1.27 6.74
C SER A 118 0.83 -0.20 6.74
N THR A 119 1.78 -1.07 7.07
CA THR A 119 1.54 -2.52 7.17
C THR A 119 0.37 -2.86 8.11
N PRO A 120 0.24 -2.26 9.32
CA PRO A 120 -0.90 -2.55 10.18
C PRO A 120 -2.24 -2.16 9.58
N ARG A 121 -2.32 -1.04 8.84
CA ARG A 121 -3.57 -0.63 8.19
C ARG A 121 -3.97 -1.56 7.05
N ILE A 122 -3.01 -1.99 6.24
CA ILE A 122 -3.29 -2.94 5.15
C ILE A 122 -3.82 -4.25 5.71
N ILE A 123 -3.17 -4.80 6.75
CA ILE A 123 -3.63 -6.03 7.37
C ILE A 123 -5.02 -5.84 8.02
N ALA A 124 -5.24 -4.73 8.74
CA ALA A 124 -6.52 -4.44 9.35
C ALA A 124 -7.65 -4.31 8.29
N ALA A 125 -7.37 -3.65 7.16
CA ALA A 125 -8.32 -3.52 6.06
C ALA A 125 -8.70 -4.89 5.47
N LEU A 126 -7.72 -5.76 5.23
CA LEU A 126 -7.99 -7.12 4.71
C LEU A 126 -8.75 -8.00 5.71
N VAL A 127 -8.50 -7.82 7.02
CA VAL A 127 -9.29 -8.51 8.06
C VAL A 127 -10.71 -7.95 8.11
N GLU A 128 -10.87 -6.62 8.03
CA GLU A 128 -12.18 -5.97 8.01
C GLU A 128 -13.00 -6.44 6.81
N GLU A 129 -12.41 -6.46 5.61
CA GLU A 129 -13.05 -6.97 4.40
C GLU A 129 -13.52 -8.44 4.59
N ALA A 130 -12.66 -9.30 5.13
CA ALA A 130 -12.98 -10.72 5.31
C ALA A 130 -14.11 -10.99 6.33
N VAL A 131 -14.41 -10.05 7.23
CA VAL A 131 -15.42 -10.24 8.29
C VAL A 131 -16.65 -9.34 8.13
N SER A 132 -16.59 -8.32 7.28
CA SER A 132 -17.64 -7.31 7.14
C SER A 132 -18.43 -7.54 5.86
N VAL A 133 -19.75 -7.71 5.99
CA VAL A 133 -20.68 -7.69 4.87
C VAL A 133 -21.56 -6.44 5.00
N GLY A 134 -21.59 -5.62 3.95
CA GLY A 134 -22.37 -4.37 3.95
C GLY A 134 -21.64 -3.14 4.49
N ASP A 135 -20.36 -3.25 4.80
CA ASP A 135 -19.52 -2.10 5.12
C ASP A 135 -18.56 -1.75 3.97
N VAL A 136 -18.25 -0.47 3.82
CA VAL A 136 -17.25 -0.01 2.83
C VAL A 136 -15.87 -0.16 3.44
N VAL A 137 -15.04 -1.01 2.84
CA VAL A 137 -13.68 -1.29 3.30
C VAL A 137 -12.66 -0.68 2.35
N ARG A 138 -11.75 0.13 2.88
CA ARG A 138 -10.67 0.71 2.10
C ARG A 138 -9.52 -0.30 1.96
N LEU A 139 -9.32 -0.84 0.76
CA LEU A 139 -8.25 -1.78 0.46
C LEU A 139 -6.92 -1.08 0.22
N PHE A 140 -6.93 0.03 -0.52
CA PHE A 140 -5.71 0.73 -0.92
C PHE A 140 -5.95 2.22 -1.17
N SER A 141 -4.96 3.08 -0.84
CA SER A 141 -4.96 4.50 -1.18
C SER A 141 -3.95 4.77 -2.30
N PHE A 142 -4.42 5.38 -3.39
CA PHE A 142 -3.56 5.77 -4.49
C PHE A 142 -2.71 6.98 -4.12
N ARG A 143 -1.63 7.18 -4.91
CA ARG A 143 -0.70 8.28 -4.73
C ARG A 143 -1.43 9.63 -4.61
N LYS A 144 -0.96 10.46 -3.69
CA LYS A 144 -1.49 11.77 -3.32
C LYS A 144 -2.79 11.77 -2.52
N GLY A 145 -3.26 10.60 -2.03
CA GLY A 145 -4.41 10.52 -1.12
C GLY A 145 -5.73 11.05 -1.68
N GLN A 146 -5.81 11.23 -3.02
CA GLN A 146 -7.01 11.79 -3.66
C GLN A 146 -8.00 10.72 -4.11
N ALA A 147 -7.55 9.47 -4.24
CA ALA A 147 -8.41 8.35 -4.60
C ALA A 147 -8.04 7.10 -3.82
N ASN A 148 -9.04 6.31 -3.47
CA ASN A 148 -8.94 5.05 -2.76
C ASN A 148 -9.57 3.94 -3.60
N LEU A 149 -9.01 2.74 -3.51
CA LEU A 149 -9.69 1.52 -3.92
C LEU A 149 -10.45 1.04 -2.70
N VAL A 150 -11.75 0.92 -2.83
CA VAL A 150 -12.64 0.46 -1.76
C VAL A 150 -13.50 -0.70 -2.24
N GLU A 151 -13.90 -1.55 -1.32
CA GLU A 151 -14.75 -2.70 -1.55
C GLU A 151 -16.03 -2.57 -0.72
N LEU A 152 -17.12 -3.12 -1.24
CA LEU A 152 -18.39 -3.30 -0.54
C LEU A 152 -19.01 -4.62 -0.98
N THR A 153 -19.14 -5.58 -0.08
CA THR A 153 -19.93 -6.80 -0.31
C THR A 153 -21.40 -6.52 -0.05
N LEU A 154 -22.27 -6.79 -1.04
CA LEU A 154 -23.70 -6.55 -0.93
C LEU A 154 -24.38 -7.56 0.00
N PRO A 155 -24.94 -7.13 1.15
CA PRO A 155 -25.73 -8.00 2.01
C PRO A 155 -27.10 -8.31 1.40
N ASP A 156 -27.75 -9.37 1.86
CA ASP A 156 -29.12 -9.72 1.47
C ASP A 156 -30.13 -8.58 1.70
N SER A 157 -29.82 -7.70 2.65
CA SER A 157 -30.66 -6.54 3.00
C SER A 157 -30.38 -5.29 2.16
N SER A 158 -29.52 -5.37 1.16
CA SER A 158 -29.20 -4.22 0.32
C SER A 158 -30.41 -3.75 -0.49
N THR A 159 -30.61 -2.43 -0.53
CA THR A 159 -31.68 -1.77 -1.31
C THR A 159 -31.45 -1.78 -2.81
N CYS A 160 -30.26 -2.21 -3.24
CA CYS A 160 -29.87 -2.25 -4.65
C CYS A 160 -30.02 -3.64 -5.28
N ILE A 161 -30.32 -4.68 -4.49
CA ILE A 161 -30.56 -6.01 -5.05
C ILE A 161 -31.74 -5.97 -6.03
N GLY A 162 -31.53 -6.50 -7.23
CA GLY A 162 -32.50 -6.51 -8.32
C GLY A 162 -32.54 -5.24 -9.16
N LYS A 163 -31.81 -4.17 -8.77
CA LYS A 163 -31.62 -2.97 -9.62
C LYS A 163 -30.46 -3.16 -10.56
N THR A 164 -30.50 -2.44 -11.69
CA THR A 164 -29.40 -2.37 -12.64
C THR A 164 -28.36 -1.37 -12.17
N VAL A 165 -27.13 -1.46 -12.72
CA VAL A 165 -26.03 -0.52 -12.42
C VAL A 165 -26.45 0.92 -12.72
N GLU A 166 -27.18 1.17 -13.83
CA GLU A 166 -27.64 2.52 -14.23
C GLU A 166 -28.72 3.09 -13.30
N GLU A 167 -29.45 2.25 -12.58
CA GLU A 167 -30.49 2.69 -11.64
C GLU A 167 -29.91 3.16 -10.29
N VAL A 168 -28.62 2.88 -10.03
CA VAL A 168 -27.97 3.29 -8.79
C VAL A 168 -27.11 4.52 -9.04
N THR A 169 -27.50 5.65 -8.45
CA THR A 169 -26.72 6.87 -8.53
C THR A 169 -25.54 6.82 -7.57
N LEU A 170 -24.33 6.82 -8.11
CA LEU A 170 -23.12 6.89 -7.32
C LEU A 170 -22.81 8.34 -6.93
N PRO A 171 -22.06 8.57 -5.83
CA PRO A 171 -21.54 9.89 -5.49
C PRO A 171 -20.62 10.41 -6.59
N ASP A 172 -20.54 11.75 -6.70
CA ASP A 172 -19.50 12.39 -7.50
C ASP A 172 -18.11 11.91 -7.02
N ASP A 173 -17.15 11.77 -7.92
CA ASP A 173 -15.83 11.22 -7.64
C ASP A 173 -15.80 9.76 -7.12
N ALA A 174 -16.83 8.96 -7.41
CA ALA A 174 -16.83 7.51 -7.25
C ALA A 174 -17.13 6.80 -8.57
N SER A 175 -16.44 5.72 -8.85
CA SER A 175 -16.66 4.88 -10.02
C SER A 175 -16.63 3.41 -9.63
N LEU A 176 -17.65 2.65 -10.07
CA LEU A 176 -17.65 1.20 -9.95
C LEU A 176 -16.70 0.62 -11.00
N ALA A 177 -15.60 0.04 -10.53
CA ALA A 177 -14.52 -0.48 -11.36
C ALA A 177 -14.74 -1.94 -11.78
N ALA A 178 -15.27 -2.76 -10.86
CA ALA A 178 -15.56 -4.18 -11.11
C ALA A 178 -16.65 -4.69 -10.16
N ILE A 179 -17.28 -5.78 -10.57
CA ILE A 179 -18.13 -6.61 -9.73
C ILE A 179 -17.48 -7.99 -9.68
N VAL A 180 -17.26 -8.54 -8.50
CA VAL A 180 -16.82 -9.94 -8.35
C VAL A 180 -18.01 -10.75 -7.87
N ARG A 181 -18.40 -11.77 -8.63
CA ARG A 181 -19.54 -12.63 -8.37
C ARG A 181 -19.11 -14.09 -8.52
N ASP A 182 -19.26 -14.87 -7.48
CA ASP A 182 -18.86 -16.30 -7.46
C ASP A 182 -17.40 -16.49 -7.94
N GLY A 183 -16.49 -15.60 -7.51
CA GLY A 183 -15.09 -15.61 -7.89
C GLY A 183 -14.79 -15.19 -9.34
N ARG A 184 -15.79 -14.66 -10.08
CA ARG A 184 -15.62 -14.15 -11.45
C ARG A 184 -15.67 -12.64 -11.47
N VAL A 185 -14.72 -12.04 -12.18
CA VAL A 185 -14.67 -10.60 -12.38
C VAL A 185 -15.56 -10.21 -13.56
N LEU A 186 -16.50 -9.31 -13.32
CA LEU A 186 -17.40 -8.71 -14.31
C LEU A 186 -17.00 -7.23 -14.50
N THR A 187 -16.90 -6.79 -15.74
CA THR A 187 -16.86 -5.37 -16.05
C THR A 187 -18.28 -4.81 -15.97
N PRO A 188 -18.58 -3.84 -15.10
CA PRO A 188 -19.94 -3.36 -14.91
C PRO A 188 -20.52 -2.79 -16.20
N ALA A 189 -21.64 -3.33 -16.65
CA ALA A 189 -22.45 -2.78 -17.72
C ALA A 189 -23.70 -2.10 -17.16
N PRO A 190 -24.26 -1.06 -17.81
CA PRO A 190 -25.45 -0.35 -17.31
C PRO A 190 -26.62 -1.27 -16.97
N THR A 191 -26.78 -2.34 -17.73
CA THR A 191 -27.89 -3.32 -17.61
C THR A 191 -27.60 -4.46 -16.66
N ASP A 192 -26.41 -4.55 -16.08
CA ASP A 192 -26.08 -5.60 -15.10
C ASP A 192 -26.90 -5.38 -13.83
N VAL A 193 -27.47 -6.47 -13.31
CA VAL A 193 -28.31 -6.43 -12.12
C VAL A 193 -27.49 -6.85 -10.90
N PHE A 194 -27.57 -6.07 -9.83
CA PHE A 194 -26.94 -6.38 -8.56
C PHE A 194 -27.63 -7.56 -7.87
N VAL A 195 -26.83 -8.48 -7.34
CA VAL A 195 -27.30 -9.62 -6.53
C VAL A 195 -26.60 -9.65 -5.17
N ALA A 196 -27.23 -10.30 -4.20
CA ALA A 196 -26.63 -10.48 -2.89
C ALA A 196 -25.31 -11.25 -2.98
N GLY A 197 -24.32 -10.85 -2.20
CA GLY A 197 -22.97 -11.44 -2.23
C GLY A 197 -22.08 -10.89 -3.34
N ASP A 198 -22.53 -9.96 -4.20
CA ASP A 198 -21.64 -9.25 -5.11
C ASP A 198 -20.59 -8.44 -4.31
N GLU A 199 -19.32 -8.63 -4.61
CA GLU A 199 -18.23 -7.79 -4.13
C GLU A 199 -18.03 -6.63 -5.12
N LEU A 200 -18.33 -5.42 -4.70
CA LEU A 200 -18.27 -4.23 -5.54
C LEU A 200 -16.97 -3.48 -5.30
N LEU A 201 -16.13 -3.35 -6.32
CA LEU A 201 -14.87 -2.62 -6.26
C LEU A 201 -15.05 -1.21 -6.83
N PHE A 202 -14.76 -0.20 -6.02
CA PHE A 202 -14.85 1.21 -6.42
C PHE A 202 -13.48 1.89 -6.37
N VAL A 203 -13.31 2.87 -7.27
CA VAL A 203 -12.30 3.92 -7.11
C VAL A 203 -13.04 5.18 -6.70
N ALA A 204 -12.74 5.71 -5.51
CA ALA A 204 -13.48 6.82 -4.93
C ALA A 204 -12.57 7.82 -4.21
N SER A 205 -12.96 9.10 -4.17
CA SER A 205 -12.33 10.07 -3.28
C SER A 205 -12.66 9.75 -1.81
N ALA A 206 -11.90 10.31 -0.86
CA ALA A 206 -12.19 10.10 0.57
C ALA A 206 -13.58 10.62 1.00
N ILE A 207 -14.10 11.62 0.30
CA ILE A 207 -15.45 12.17 0.54
C ILE A 207 -16.50 11.21 -0.01
N ALA A 208 -16.34 10.77 -1.25
CA ALA A 208 -17.27 9.86 -1.92
C ALA A 208 -17.32 8.48 -1.23
N GLU A 209 -16.18 7.98 -0.73
CA GLU A 209 -16.11 6.74 0.06
C GLU A 209 -17.09 6.75 1.24
N GLY A 210 -17.15 7.86 2.00
CA GLY A 210 -18.08 8.00 3.13
C GLY A 210 -19.55 7.98 2.72
N GLN A 211 -19.87 8.24 1.46
CA GLN A 211 -21.24 8.29 0.93
C GLN A 211 -21.67 6.98 0.24
N LEU A 212 -20.71 6.13 -0.17
CA LEU A 212 -20.98 4.89 -0.91
C LEU A 212 -21.94 3.96 -0.13
N LYS A 213 -21.74 3.82 1.19
CA LYS A 213 -22.59 2.96 2.02
C LYS A 213 -24.07 3.35 1.90
N ASP A 214 -24.36 4.66 1.91
CA ASP A 214 -25.73 5.18 1.84
C ASP A 214 -26.43 4.89 0.49
N CYS A 215 -25.66 4.62 -0.56
CA CYS A 215 -26.21 4.27 -1.88
C CYS A 215 -26.69 2.84 -1.96
N PHE A 216 -26.05 1.94 -1.21
CA PHE A 216 -26.29 0.50 -1.32
C PHE A 216 -26.99 -0.11 -0.11
N ILE A 217 -26.91 0.52 1.04
CA ILE A 217 -27.42 0.00 2.31
C ILE A 217 -28.50 0.95 2.84
N ALA A 218 -29.61 0.42 3.29
CA ALA A 218 -30.65 1.23 3.93
C ALA A 218 -30.09 1.91 5.19
N LYS A 219 -30.40 3.20 5.37
CA LYS A 219 -30.14 3.87 6.65
C LYS A 219 -30.95 3.20 7.74
N SER A 220 -30.28 2.62 8.71
CA SER A 220 -30.90 2.07 9.92
C SER A 220 -31.42 3.17 10.86
#